data_673fed9c6328cbc63ebcec7ee2651fa6
#
_entry.id   673fed9c6328cbc63ebcec7ee2651fa6
#
_cell.length_a   1.000
_cell.length_b   1.000
_cell.length_c   1.000
_cell.angle_alpha   90.00
_cell.angle_beta   90.00
_cell.angle_gamma   90.00
#
_symmetry.space_group_name_H-M   'P 1'
#
loop_
_entity.id
_entity.type
_entity.pdbx_description
1 polymer ?
#
loop_
_entity_poly.entity_id
_entity_poly.type
_entity_poly.pdbx_seq_one_letter_code
_entity_poly.pdbx_strand_id
1 'polypeptide(L)'
;MTNEEKGCVRSTKNLRVCVSGGHCDGKDPAYVEECYKMGAKIAKMGFRLDYGFSNSGVMGAVARGVLDNWRERQDKYYGDVTPIVGVTTREYYELYEKDEVLQQISEVVVEDTLENRKIKLLEADIVVFAPGGVGTLDELAYDCVAMQDGFLKTKPFIIYNVNGFFYHILEYLKVLAASGFASPVPFIVVDDSEERETAFRLLRMRYNNCADAREAYANARQLAYELPYFLKKKTDSSVHVEDIWAEMKEIEASGGEEQKQALASEIEQAYLEKEIERMYDRLAKTGRDTAIVSDKLTRLKQRKKKWK
;
A
#
# COMPACT_ATOMS: atom_id res chain seq x y z
N MET A 1 10.98 1.51 -39.84
CA MET A 1 10.42 2.15 -38.63
C MET A 1 9.25 1.30 -38.20
N THR A 2 9.49 0.41 -37.29
CA THR A 2 8.58 -0.65 -36.85
C THR A 2 7.65 -0.14 -35.75
N ASN A 3 6.36 -0.44 -35.86
CA ASN A 3 5.22 -0.03 -35.03
C ASN A 3 5.18 -0.73 -33.65
N GLU A 4 6.26 -0.79 -32.89
CA GLU A 4 6.35 -1.53 -31.63
C GLU A 4 6.47 -0.69 -30.35
N GLU A 5 6.34 0.62 -30.42
CA GLU A 5 6.40 1.50 -29.22
C GLU A 5 5.09 2.20 -28.87
N LYS A 6 3.94 1.59 -29.14
CA LYS A 6 2.73 1.97 -28.40
C LYS A 6 2.72 1.19 -27.10
N GLY A 7 3.32 1.79 -26.05
CA GLY A 7 3.25 1.27 -24.71
C GLY A 7 1.79 0.90 -24.38
N CYS A 8 1.56 -0.38 -24.12
CA CYS A 8 0.29 -0.91 -23.69
C CYS A 8 -0.06 -0.23 -22.35
N VAL A 9 -0.89 0.81 -22.42
CA VAL A 9 -1.55 1.35 -21.21
C VAL A 9 -2.45 0.22 -20.72
N ARG A 10 -1.95 -0.61 -19.80
CA ARG A 10 -2.76 -1.61 -19.11
C ARG A 10 -3.97 -0.88 -18.54
N SER A 11 -5.16 -1.37 -18.87
CA SER A 11 -6.38 -0.89 -18.24
C SER A 11 -6.21 -0.93 -16.73
N THR A 12 -6.29 0.21 -16.06
CA THR A 12 -6.19 0.32 -14.58
C THR A 12 -7.31 -0.42 -13.85
N LYS A 13 -8.23 -1.03 -14.57
CA LYS A 13 -9.45 -1.67 -14.06
C LYS A 13 -9.24 -3.08 -13.49
N ASN A 14 -8.11 -3.73 -13.75
CA ASN A 14 -7.81 -5.12 -13.33
C ASN A 14 -6.47 -5.22 -12.62
N LEU A 15 -6.10 -4.21 -11.83
CA LEU A 15 -4.87 -4.28 -11.06
C LEU A 15 -4.93 -5.41 -10.04
N ARG A 16 -3.84 -6.16 -9.96
CA ARG A 16 -3.63 -7.21 -8.97
C ARG A 16 -3.08 -6.58 -7.70
N VAL A 17 -3.74 -6.81 -6.59
CA VAL A 17 -3.29 -6.39 -5.27
C VAL A 17 -2.92 -7.63 -4.47
N CYS A 18 -1.64 -7.76 -4.13
CA CYS A 18 -1.21 -8.75 -3.15
C CYS A 18 -1.35 -8.16 -1.75
N VAL A 19 -1.93 -8.91 -0.83
CA VAL A 19 -1.89 -8.57 0.60
C VAL A 19 -1.12 -9.65 1.35
N SER A 20 0.09 -9.27 1.80
CA SER A 20 0.90 -10.05 2.73
C SER A 20 0.51 -9.71 4.16
N GLY A 21 0.12 -10.71 4.95
CA GLY A 21 -0.34 -10.52 6.33
C GLY A 21 -0.32 -11.81 7.14
N GLY A 22 -0.62 -11.70 8.44
CA GLY A 22 -0.59 -12.85 9.35
C GLY A 22 -1.73 -13.85 9.11
N HIS A 23 -1.44 -15.15 9.31
CA HIS A 23 -2.46 -16.20 9.40
C HIS A 23 -3.12 -16.26 10.78
N CYS A 24 -2.64 -15.48 11.75
CA CYS A 24 -3.25 -15.30 13.07
C CYS A 24 -3.88 -13.91 13.17
N ASP A 25 -4.87 -13.76 14.06
CA ASP A 25 -5.58 -12.50 14.30
C ASP A 25 -4.69 -11.42 14.94
N GLY A 26 -3.64 -11.83 15.67
CA GLY A 26 -2.90 -10.95 16.54
C GLY A 26 -3.65 -10.69 17.86
N LYS A 27 -3.11 -9.78 18.67
CA LYS A 27 -3.74 -9.43 19.97
C LYS A 27 -4.68 -8.23 19.87
N ASP A 28 -4.50 -7.39 18.86
CA ASP A 28 -5.32 -6.21 18.62
C ASP A 28 -6.39 -6.55 17.56
N PRO A 29 -7.68 -6.53 17.92
CA PRO A 29 -8.76 -6.84 16.97
C PRO A 29 -8.82 -5.89 15.77
N ALA A 30 -8.25 -4.69 15.88
CA ALA A 30 -8.17 -3.75 14.79
C ALA A 30 -7.39 -4.32 13.57
N TYR A 31 -6.45 -5.24 13.76
CA TYR A 31 -5.71 -5.84 12.66
C TYR A 31 -6.63 -6.62 11.71
N VAL A 32 -7.51 -7.43 12.26
CA VAL A 32 -8.49 -8.22 11.50
C VAL A 32 -9.57 -7.31 10.90
N GLU A 33 -10.12 -6.39 11.70
CA GLU A 33 -11.18 -5.48 11.29
C GLU A 33 -10.75 -4.59 10.11
N GLU A 34 -9.60 -3.94 10.24
CA GLU A 34 -9.08 -3.05 9.19
C GLU A 34 -8.70 -3.81 7.91
N CYS A 35 -8.22 -5.05 8.05
CA CYS A 35 -7.90 -5.88 6.89
C CYS A 35 -9.16 -6.44 6.20
N TYR A 36 -10.24 -6.70 6.93
CA TYR A 36 -11.55 -6.99 6.33
C TYR A 36 -12.06 -5.79 5.50
N LYS A 37 -12.02 -4.58 6.07
CA LYS A 37 -12.38 -3.33 5.36
C LYS A 37 -11.51 -3.12 4.11
N MET A 38 -10.23 -3.48 4.19
CA MET A 38 -9.33 -3.43 3.03
C MET A 38 -9.78 -4.39 1.92
N GLY A 39 -10.14 -5.63 2.25
CA GLY A 39 -10.67 -6.60 1.29
C GLY A 39 -11.95 -6.09 0.61
N ALA A 40 -12.90 -5.57 1.40
CA ALA A 40 -14.11 -4.94 0.87
C ALA A 40 -13.80 -3.80 -0.11
N LYS A 41 -12.76 -3.00 0.18
CA LYS A 41 -12.36 -1.90 -0.69
C LYS A 41 -11.68 -2.38 -1.97
N ILE A 42 -10.81 -3.39 -1.90
CA ILE A 42 -10.19 -4.05 -3.06
C ILE A 42 -11.30 -4.50 -4.02
N ALA A 43 -12.33 -5.17 -3.51
CA ALA A 43 -13.49 -5.59 -4.29
C ALA A 43 -14.23 -4.40 -4.92
N LYS A 44 -14.60 -3.39 -4.14
CA LYS A 44 -15.32 -2.19 -4.60
C LYS A 44 -14.55 -1.36 -5.63
N MET A 45 -13.22 -1.41 -5.62
CA MET A 45 -12.37 -0.76 -6.63
C MET A 45 -12.18 -1.58 -7.91
N GLY A 46 -12.65 -2.84 -7.95
CA GLY A 46 -12.48 -3.76 -9.07
C GLY A 46 -11.05 -4.25 -9.24
N PHE A 47 -10.31 -4.30 -8.16
CA PHE A 47 -9.02 -4.97 -8.14
C PHE A 47 -9.19 -6.47 -7.92
N ARG A 48 -8.21 -7.25 -8.34
CA ARG A 48 -8.08 -8.66 -8.01
C ARG A 48 -7.20 -8.82 -6.78
N LEU A 49 -7.64 -9.61 -5.81
CA LEU A 49 -6.82 -9.99 -4.66
C LEU A 49 -5.97 -11.21 -5.01
N ASP A 50 -4.66 -11.10 -4.81
CA ASP A 50 -3.74 -12.23 -4.74
C ASP A 50 -3.28 -12.38 -3.29
N TYR A 51 -3.38 -13.59 -2.69
CA TYR A 51 -3.04 -13.78 -1.29
C TYR A 51 -2.65 -15.22 -0.95
N GLY A 52 -2.17 -15.43 0.26
CA GLY A 52 -1.54 -16.68 0.70
C GLY A 52 -2.45 -17.86 0.99
N PHE A 53 -3.69 -17.90 0.47
CA PHE A 53 -4.64 -19.02 0.59
C PHE A 53 -4.90 -19.44 2.04
N SER A 54 -5.39 -18.54 2.86
CA SER A 54 -5.76 -18.79 4.26
C SER A 54 -7.13 -18.19 4.59
N ASN A 55 -7.95 -18.93 5.35
CA ASN A 55 -9.19 -18.43 5.91
C ASN A 55 -9.03 -17.85 7.34
N SER A 56 -7.82 -17.88 7.87
CA SER A 56 -7.52 -17.44 9.24
C SER A 56 -6.79 -16.10 9.27
N GLY A 57 -6.91 -15.42 10.40
CA GLY A 57 -6.15 -14.22 10.70
C GLY A 57 -6.42 -13.04 9.77
N VAL A 58 -5.39 -12.23 9.64
CA VAL A 58 -5.38 -11.04 8.78
C VAL A 58 -5.61 -11.42 7.31
N MET A 59 -4.97 -12.48 6.81
CA MET A 59 -5.17 -12.95 5.43
C MET A 59 -6.61 -13.38 5.17
N GLY A 60 -7.20 -14.19 6.08
CA GLY A 60 -8.59 -14.62 5.97
C GLY A 60 -9.57 -13.45 6.05
N ALA A 61 -9.28 -12.45 6.86
CA ALA A 61 -10.10 -11.23 6.94
C ALA A 61 -10.15 -10.48 5.61
N VAL A 62 -9.01 -10.31 4.94
CA VAL A 62 -8.96 -9.69 3.61
C VAL A 62 -9.78 -10.48 2.60
N ALA A 63 -9.60 -11.81 2.55
CA ALA A 63 -10.33 -12.67 1.62
C ALA A 63 -11.84 -12.61 1.85
N ARG A 64 -12.31 -12.70 3.11
CA ARG A 64 -13.74 -12.53 3.47
C ARG A 64 -14.26 -11.16 3.06
N GLY A 65 -13.48 -10.08 3.30
CA GLY A 65 -13.85 -8.75 2.87
C GLY A 65 -14.10 -8.66 1.36
N VAL A 66 -13.30 -9.34 0.54
CA VAL A 66 -13.55 -9.42 -0.91
C VAL A 66 -14.79 -10.25 -1.20
N LEU A 67 -14.89 -11.46 -0.62
CA LEU A 67 -16.01 -12.41 -0.87
C LEU A 67 -17.37 -11.81 -0.54
N ASP A 68 -17.46 -11.03 0.53
CA ASP A 68 -18.72 -10.44 0.96
C ASP A 68 -19.13 -9.22 0.12
N ASN A 69 -18.21 -8.56 -0.57
CA ASN A 69 -18.47 -7.28 -1.22
C ASN A 69 -18.29 -7.27 -2.75
N TRP A 70 -17.73 -8.29 -3.38
CA TRP A 70 -17.45 -8.24 -4.82
C TRP A 70 -18.73 -8.25 -5.68
N ARG A 71 -19.81 -8.89 -5.23
CA ARG A 71 -21.10 -8.95 -5.95
C ARG A 71 -21.88 -7.64 -5.94
N GLU A 72 -21.63 -6.77 -4.95
CA GLU A 72 -22.23 -5.43 -4.91
C GLU A 72 -21.79 -4.58 -6.10
N ARG A 73 -20.63 -4.90 -6.65
CA ARG A 73 -20.12 -4.27 -7.84
C ARG A 73 -20.53 -5.08 -9.06
N GLN A 74 -21.67 -4.72 -9.64
CA GLN A 74 -22.19 -5.29 -10.90
C GLN A 74 -21.33 -4.91 -12.12
N ASP A 75 -20.06 -4.60 -11.93
CA ASP A 75 -19.14 -4.36 -13.03
C ASP A 75 -18.82 -5.68 -13.73
N LYS A 76 -19.14 -5.72 -15.01
CA LYS A 76 -18.97 -6.80 -15.98
C LYS A 76 -17.53 -7.38 -16.13
N TYR A 77 -16.60 -7.06 -15.22
CA TYR A 77 -15.19 -7.41 -15.40
C TYR A 77 -14.85 -8.84 -15.00
N TYR A 78 -15.49 -9.36 -13.94
CA TYR A 78 -15.24 -10.71 -13.45
C TYR A 78 -16.39 -11.67 -13.74
N GLY A 79 -17.51 -11.18 -14.29
CA GLY A 79 -18.71 -12.00 -14.49
C GLY A 79 -19.16 -12.61 -13.17
N ASP A 80 -19.34 -13.93 -13.16
CA ASP A 80 -19.73 -14.70 -11.97
C ASP A 80 -18.51 -15.27 -11.19
N VAL A 81 -17.30 -14.81 -11.49
CA VAL A 81 -16.06 -15.33 -10.92
C VAL A 81 -15.56 -14.38 -9.83
N THR A 82 -15.24 -14.92 -8.64
CA THR A 82 -14.68 -14.12 -7.54
C THR A 82 -13.32 -13.54 -7.93
N PRO A 83 -13.04 -12.27 -7.66
CA PRO A 83 -11.77 -11.64 -8.03
C PRO A 83 -10.65 -11.98 -7.02
N ILE A 84 -10.47 -13.26 -6.70
CA ILE A 84 -9.48 -13.73 -5.74
C ILE A 84 -8.66 -14.86 -6.35
N VAL A 85 -7.34 -14.78 -6.17
CA VAL A 85 -6.40 -15.86 -6.45
C VAL A 85 -5.68 -16.24 -5.17
N GLY A 86 -5.78 -17.50 -4.77
CA GLY A 86 -5.00 -18.06 -3.69
C GLY A 86 -3.68 -18.60 -4.23
N VAL A 87 -2.56 -18.21 -3.64
CA VAL A 87 -1.24 -18.76 -3.99
C VAL A 87 -0.71 -19.55 -2.79
N THR A 88 -0.47 -20.83 -2.99
CA THR A 88 -0.15 -21.76 -1.90
C THR A 88 0.92 -22.77 -2.31
N THR A 89 1.38 -23.61 -1.39
CA THR A 89 2.13 -24.83 -1.70
C THR A 89 1.22 -26.05 -1.64
N ARG A 90 1.69 -27.18 -2.16
CA ARG A 90 0.92 -28.42 -2.16
C ARG A 90 0.50 -28.85 -0.76
N GLU A 91 1.39 -28.75 0.22
CA GLU A 91 1.13 -29.15 1.60
C GLU A 91 0.03 -28.30 2.24
N TYR A 92 0.05 -26.99 2.02
CA TYR A 92 -1.00 -26.11 2.52
C TYR A 92 -2.31 -26.27 1.74
N TYR A 93 -2.25 -26.52 0.43
CA TYR A 93 -3.44 -26.81 -0.35
C TYR A 93 -4.18 -28.05 0.18
N GLU A 94 -3.49 -29.15 0.35
CA GLU A 94 -4.06 -30.40 0.86
C GLU A 94 -4.65 -30.26 2.28
N LEU A 95 -4.06 -29.37 3.10
CA LEU A 95 -4.56 -29.07 4.44
C LEU A 95 -5.88 -28.27 4.43
N TYR A 96 -6.05 -27.39 3.47
CA TYR A 96 -7.14 -26.41 3.46
C TYR A 96 -8.13 -26.55 2.29
N GLU A 97 -7.93 -27.48 1.35
CA GLU A 97 -8.77 -27.62 0.15
C GLU A 97 -10.27 -27.82 0.44
N LYS A 98 -10.62 -28.35 1.62
CA LYS A 98 -12.00 -28.60 2.05
C LYS A 98 -12.63 -27.46 2.82
N ASP A 99 -11.92 -26.36 3.02
CA ASP A 99 -12.47 -25.18 3.69
C ASP A 99 -13.52 -24.50 2.80
N GLU A 100 -14.75 -24.35 3.31
CA GLU A 100 -15.89 -23.82 2.53
C GLU A 100 -15.68 -22.37 2.06
N VAL A 101 -14.90 -21.58 2.78
CA VAL A 101 -14.58 -20.21 2.37
C VAL A 101 -13.56 -20.23 1.24
N LEU A 102 -12.54 -21.08 1.35
CA LEU A 102 -11.49 -21.20 0.34
C LEU A 102 -12.00 -21.82 -0.96
N GLN A 103 -13.04 -22.67 -0.93
CA GLN A 103 -13.71 -23.19 -2.13
C GLN A 103 -14.45 -22.12 -2.95
N GLN A 104 -14.70 -20.94 -2.40
CA GLN A 104 -15.31 -19.81 -3.12
C GLN A 104 -14.28 -19.01 -3.95
N ILE A 105 -13.00 -19.33 -3.83
CA ILE A 105 -11.91 -18.66 -4.55
C ILE A 105 -11.86 -19.18 -5.98
N SER A 106 -11.78 -18.27 -6.94
CA SER A 106 -11.89 -18.61 -8.36
C SER A 106 -10.69 -19.35 -8.93
N GLU A 107 -9.50 -19.08 -8.39
CA GLU A 107 -8.25 -19.61 -8.89
C GLU A 107 -7.31 -19.91 -7.73
N VAL A 108 -6.71 -21.09 -7.73
CA VAL A 108 -5.67 -21.46 -6.78
C VAL A 108 -4.41 -21.85 -7.56
N VAL A 109 -3.33 -21.14 -7.29
CA VAL A 109 -2.00 -21.43 -7.84
C VAL A 109 -1.24 -22.22 -6.79
N VAL A 110 -0.87 -23.46 -7.11
CA VAL A 110 -0.09 -24.33 -6.24
C VAL A 110 1.36 -24.35 -6.72
N GLU A 111 2.24 -23.79 -5.91
CA GLU A 111 3.68 -23.72 -6.18
C GLU A 111 4.42 -24.87 -5.48
N ASP A 112 5.58 -25.25 -6.03
CA ASP A 112 6.37 -26.37 -5.53
C ASP A 112 7.14 -26.02 -4.25
N THR A 113 7.45 -24.74 -4.03
CA THR A 113 8.25 -24.28 -2.88
C THR A 113 7.67 -22.99 -2.28
N LEU A 114 8.03 -22.71 -1.03
CA LEU A 114 7.68 -21.45 -0.37
C LEU A 114 8.32 -20.24 -1.08
N GLU A 115 9.52 -20.40 -1.65
CA GLU A 115 10.17 -19.38 -2.45
C GLU A 115 9.36 -19.02 -3.69
N ASN A 116 8.96 -20.02 -4.49
CA ASN A 116 8.16 -19.80 -5.69
C ASN A 116 6.81 -19.16 -5.35
N ARG A 117 6.16 -19.63 -4.28
CA ARG A 117 4.93 -19.05 -3.76
C ARG A 117 5.11 -17.57 -3.42
N LYS A 118 6.18 -17.21 -2.70
CA LYS A 118 6.52 -15.83 -2.34
C LYS A 118 6.75 -14.96 -3.59
N ILE A 119 7.56 -15.42 -4.53
CA ILE A 119 7.81 -14.72 -5.80
C ILE A 119 6.49 -14.48 -6.53
N LYS A 120 5.63 -15.51 -6.63
CA LYS A 120 4.35 -15.42 -7.32
C LYS A 120 3.40 -14.39 -6.72
N LEU A 121 3.32 -14.32 -5.41
CA LEU A 121 2.56 -13.29 -4.68
C LEU A 121 3.11 -11.88 -4.97
N LEU A 122 4.42 -11.73 -4.90
CA LEU A 122 5.08 -10.43 -5.07
C LEU A 122 5.14 -9.94 -6.52
N GLU A 123 4.71 -10.74 -7.51
CA GLU A 123 4.50 -10.30 -8.90
C GLU A 123 3.26 -9.41 -9.08
N ALA A 124 2.43 -9.22 -8.06
CA ALA A 124 1.24 -8.38 -8.14
C ALA A 124 1.59 -6.92 -8.50
N ASP A 125 0.61 -6.20 -9.06
CA ASP A 125 0.81 -4.80 -9.48
C ASP A 125 0.97 -3.85 -8.28
N ILE A 126 0.26 -4.14 -7.18
CA ILE A 126 0.35 -3.43 -5.90
C ILE A 126 0.59 -4.49 -4.82
N VAL A 127 1.55 -4.25 -3.95
CA VAL A 127 1.79 -5.09 -2.77
C VAL A 127 1.50 -4.29 -1.51
N VAL A 128 0.73 -4.89 -0.61
CA VAL A 128 0.41 -4.31 0.70
C VAL A 128 0.93 -5.26 1.78
N PHE A 129 1.79 -4.76 2.64
CA PHE A 129 2.21 -5.43 3.86
C PHE A 129 1.31 -5.01 5.00
N ALA A 130 0.47 -5.92 5.45
CA ALA A 130 -0.46 -5.77 6.57
C ALA A 130 0.13 -6.41 7.84
N PRO A 131 -0.43 -6.14 9.05
CA PRO A 131 0.04 -6.76 10.27
C PRO A 131 0.20 -8.28 10.14
N GLY A 132 1.36 -8.81 10.53
CA GLY A 132 1.70 -10.22 10.35
C GLY A 132 2.93 -10.65 11.12
N GLY A 133 3.33 -11.90 10.94
CA GLY A 133 4.46 -12.51 11.63
C GLY A 133 5.76 -12.43 10.83
N VAL A 134 6.65 -13.38 11.16
CA VAL A 134 7.98 -13.50 10.51
C VAL A 134 7.86 -13.81 9.01
N GLY A 135 6.80 -14.49 8.57
CA GLY A 135 6.55 -14.72 7.13
C GLY A 135 6.29 -13.42 6.38
N THR A 136 5.47 -12.52 6.94
CA THR A 136 5.25 -11.19 6.36
C THR A 136 6.54 -10.34 6.35
N LEU A 137 7.37 -10.48 7.39
CA LEU A 137 8.68 -9.81 7.42
C LEU A 137 9.64 -10.38 6.37
N ASP A 138 9.66 -11.71 6.17
CA ASP A 138 10.44 -12.37 5.13
C ASP A 138 10.01 -11.89 3.73
N GLU A 139 8.71 -11.84 3.45
CA GLU A 139 8.16 -11.32 2.19
C GLU A 139 8.53 -9.85 1.97
N LEU A 140 8.44 -9.00 3.01
CA LEU A 140 8.86 -7.60 2.94
C LEU A 140 10.35 -7.45 2.62
N ALA A 141 11.21 -8.18 3.35
CA ALA A 141 12.65 -8.14 3.14
C ALA A 141 13.03 -8.67 1.75
N TYR A 142 12.39 -9.76 1.32
CA TYR A 142 12.61 -10.34 -0.01
C TYR A 142 12.19 -9.37 -1.12
N ASP A 143 11.02 -8.71 -1.02
CA ASP A 143 10.56 -7.74 -2.02
C ASP A 143 11.55 -6.58 -2.16
N CYS A 144 12.08 -6.08 -1.03
CA CYS A 144 13.12 -5.05 -1.04
C CYS A 144 14.39 -5.50 -1.81
N VAL A 145 14.90 -6.69 -1.49
CA VAL A 145 16.12 -7.24 -2.13
C VAL A 145 15.86 -7.55 -3.61
N ALA A 146 14.77 -8.24 -3.91
CA ALA A 146 14.46 -8.67 -5.27
C ALA A 146 14.21 -7.50 -6.23
N MET A 147 13.67 -6.38 -5.73
CA MET A 147 13.56 -5.15 -6.53
C MET A 147 14.92 -4.46 -6.72
N GLN A 148 15.77 -4.42 -5.68
CA GLN A 148 17.10 -3.80 -5.78
C GLN A 148 17.99 -4.54 -6.76
N ASP A 149 17.92 -5.86 -6.77
CA ASP A 149 18.75 -6.75 -7.60
C ASP A 149 18.11 -7.02 -8.99
N GLY A 150 16.92 -6.49 -9.25
CA GLY A 150 16.23 -6.63 -10.54
C GLY A 150 15.55 -7.98 -10.79
N PHE A 151 15.38 -8.81 -9.75
CA PHE A 151 14.64 -10.10 -9.86
C PHE A 151 13.14 -9.89 -9.92
N LEU A 152 12.64 -8.83 -9.32
CA LEU A 152 11.24 -8.41 -9.43
C LEU A 152 11.15 -7.03 -10.07
N LYS A 153 10.02 -6.80 -10.74
CA LYS A 153 9.71 -5.50 -11.30
C LYS A 153 9.62 -4.47 -10.18
N THR A 154 10.40 -3.43 -10.29
CA THR A 154 10.43 -2.34 -9.32
C THR A 154 9.09 -1.59 -9.30
N LYS A 155 8.51 -1.43 -8.13
CA LYS A 155 7.21 -0.78 -7.91
C LYS A 155 7.14 -0.20 -6.51
N PRO A 156 6.34 0.87 -6.28
CA PRO A 156 6.00 1.29 -4.93
C PRO A 156 5.11 0.24 -4.25
N PHE A 157 5.29 0.04 -2.95
CA PHE A 157 4.40 -0.78 -2.17
C PHE A 157 3.89 -0.06 -0.90
N ILE A 158 2.81 -0.56 -0.34
CA ILE A 158 2.16 0.01 0.82
C ILE A 158 2.53 -0.78 2.07
N ILE A 159 2.91 -0.08 3.14
CA ILE A 159 2.96 -0.62 4.49
C ILE A 159 1.72 -0.13 5.23
N TYR A 160 0.79 -1.04 5.55
CA TYR A 160 -0.41 -0.73 6.31
C TYR A 160 -0.10 -0.81 7.81
N ASN A 161 0.18 0.34 8.38
CA ASN A 161 0.73 0.49 9.73
C ASN A 161 -0.38 0.63 10.79
N VAL A 162 -1.35 -0.29 10.79
CA VAL A 162 -2.47 -0.30 11.73
C VAL A 162 -1.94 -0.21 13.16
N ASN A 163 -2.40 0.80 13.89
CA ASN A 163 -2.00 1.07 15.27
C ASN A 163 -0.47 1.08 15.51
N GLY A 164 0.32 1.45 14.47
CA GLY A 164 1.76 1.57 14.61
C GLY A 164 2.51 0.23 14.61
N PHE A 165 1.89 -0.85 14.12
CA PHE A 165 2.47 -2.20 14.09
C PHE A 165 3.88 -2.25 13.48
N PHE A 166 4.13 -1.49 12.42
CA PHE A 166 5.40 -1.49 11.70
C PHE A 166 6.41 -0.43 12.17
N TYR A 167 6.16 0.33 13.23
CA TYR A 167 7.06 1.43 13.63
C TYR A 167 8.52 1.00 13.78
N HIS A 168 8.79 -0.13 14.43
CA HIS A 168 10.16 -0.59 14.66
C HIS A 168 10.87 -1.03 13.36
N ILE A 169 10.16 -1.70 12.46
CA ILE A 169 10.69 -2.10 11.16
C ILE A 169 10.97 -0.88 10.29
N LEU A 170 10.05 0.09 10.24
CA LEU A 170 10.24 1.33 9.50
C LEU A 170 11.46 2.12 9.98
N GLU A 171 11.72 2.15 11.29
CA GLU A 171 12.93 2.78 11.83
C GLU A 171 14.18 1.99 11.46
N TYR A 172 14.14 0.67 11.51
CA TYR A 172 15.28 -0.15 11.13
C TYR A 172 15.61 0.01 9.62
N LEU A 173 14.62 0.03 8.75
CA LEU A 173 14.82 0.30 7.32
C LEU A 173 15.49 1.66 7.07
N LYS A 174 15.15 2.69 7.87
CA LYS A 174 15.82 4.00 7.81
C LYS A 174 17.28 3.91 8.26
N VAL A 175 17.58 3.12 9.30
CA VAL A 175 18.96 2.89 9.76
C VAL A 175 19.77 2.19 8.67
N LEU A 176 19.24 1.16 8.02
CA LEU A 176 19.92 0.46 6.93
C LEU A 176 20.28 1.42 5.79
N ALA A 177 19.34 2.26 5.36
CA ALA A 177 19.58 3.23 4.32
C ALA A 177 20.60 4.31 4.73
N ALA A 178 20.49 4.84 5.96
CA ALA A 178 21.40 5.86 6.48
C ALA A 178 22.82 5.34 6.67
N SER A 179 22.97 4.06 6.98
CA SER A 179 24.28 3.39 7.16
C SER A 179 24.89 2.88 5.85
N GLY A 180 24.18 3.04 4.72
CA GLY A 180 24.67 2.60 3.40
C GLY A 180 24.58 1.09 3.15
N PHE A 181 23.89 0.33 4.01
CA PHE A 181 23.70 -1.12 3.82
C PHE A 181 22.54 -1.48 2.90
N ALA A 182 21.64 -0.54 2.60
CA ALA A 182 20.53 -0.75 1.68
C ALA A 182 20.27 0.51 0.85
N SER A 183 19.80 0.32 -0.36
CA SER A 183 19.19 1.41 -1.12
C SER A 183 17.86 1.83 -0.47
N PRO A 184 17.41 3.08 -0.66
CA PRO A 184 16.08 3.49 -0.23
C PRO A 184 15.00 2.56 -0.78
N VAL A 185 14.08 2.13 0.08
CA VAL A 185 13.00 1.21 -0.28
C VAL A 185 11.75 1.99 -0.71
N PRO A 186 11.12 1.62 -1.85
CA PRO A 186 9.98 2.34 -2.39
C PRO A 186 8.67 1.95 -1.68
N PHE A 187 8.36 2.56 -0.54
CA PHE A 187 7.13 2.28 0.20
C PHE A 187 6.33 3.53 0.55
N ILE A 188 5.03 3.33 0.71
CA ILE A 188 4.06 4.31 1.17
C ILE A 188 3.50 3.80 2.50
N VAL A 189 3.67 4.55 3.58
CA VAL A 189 3.08 4.21 4.87
C VAL A 189 1.69 4.79 4.96
N VAL A 190 0.71 3.97 5.32
CA VAL A 190 -0.66 4.37 5.61
C VAL A 190 -1.07 3.84 6.98
N ASP A 191 -1.67 4.69 7.79
CA ASP A 191 -1.93 4.40 9.20
C ASP A 191 -3.38 3.97 9.45
N ASP A 192 -4.32 4.37 8.59
CA ASP A 192 -5.74 4.06 8.70
C ASP A 192 -6.42 3.72 7.36
N SER A 193 -7.72 3.44 7.42
CA SER A 193 -8.50 3.04 6.24
C SER A 193 -8.70 4.16 5.24
N GLU A 194 -8.76 5.41 5.67
CA GLU A 194 -8.94 6.56 4.77
C GLU A 194 -7.65 6.88 3.99
N GLU A 195 -6.52 6.87 4.68
CA GLU A 195 -5.20 7.00 4.05
C GLU A 195 -4.97 5.89 3.03
N ARG A 196 -5.26 4.65 3.40
CA ARG A 196 -5.13 3.48 2.53
C ARG A 196 -6.01 3.59 1.29
N GLU A 197 -7.28 3.98 1.45
CA GLU A 197 -8.19 4.16 0.33
C GLU A 197 -7.69 5.25 -0.62
N THR A 198 -7.27 6.38 -0.08
CA THR A 198 -6.72 7.49 -0.86
C THR A 198 -5.44 7.06 -1.58
N ALA A 199 -4.55 6.33 -0.92
CA ALA A 199 -3.34 5.78 -1.55
C ALA A 199 -3.68 4.81 -2.69
N PHE A 200 -4.66 3.92 -2.54
CA PHE A 200 -5.10 3.03 -3.62
C PHE A 200 -5.65 3.80 -4.83
N ARG A 201 -6.41 4.87 -4.63
CA ARG A 201 -6.93 5.73 -5.71
C ARG A 201 -5.79 6.44 -6.43
N LEU A 202 -4.85 7.04 -5.68
CA LEU A 202 -3.68 7.69 -6.25
C LEU A 202 -2.77 6.73 -7.01
N LEU A 203 -2.53 5.53 -6.48
CA LEU A 203 -1.78 4.48 -7.18
C LEU A 203 -2.48 4.06 -8.47
N ARG A 204 -3.80 3.90 -8.44
CA ARG A 204 -4.58 3.57 -9.64
C ARG A 204 -4.44 4.63 -10.74
N MET A 205 -4.43 5.92 -10.37
CA MET A 205 -4.27 7.02 -11.33
C MET A 205 -2.84 7.17 -11.83
N ARG A 206 -1.86 6.86 -10.97
CA ARG A 206 -0.43 7.03 -11.24
C ARG A 206 0.31 5.74 -11.55
N TYR A 207 -0.39 4.61 -11.61
CA TYR A 207 0.29 3.33 -11.76
C TYR A 207 1.24 3.36 -12.96
N ASN A 208 2.53 3.42 -12.65
CA ASN A 208 3.62 3.36 -13.58
C ASN A 208 4.54 2.20 -13.19
N ASN A 209 4.93 1.43 -14.19
CA ASN A 209 6.03 0.50 -14.02
C ASN A 209 7.33 1.32 -13.95
N CYS A 210 7.95 1.32 -12.79
CA CYS A 210 9.22 2.02 -12.61
C CYS A 210 10.35 1.25 -13.30
N ALA A 211 11.33 1.98 -13.83
CA ALA A 211 12.47 1.38 -14.48
C ALA A 211 13.44 0.74 -13.49
N ASP A 212 13.61 1.37 -12.32
CA ASP A 212 14.53 0.91 -11.27
C ASP A 212 14.05 1.29 -9.86
N ALA A 213 14.75 0.82 -8.84
CA ALA A 213 14.43 1.07 -7.44
C ALA A 213 14.49 2.57 -7.06
N ARG A 214 15.34 3.35 -7.72
CA ARG A 214 15.46 4.79 -7.45
C ARG A 214 14.22 5.53 -7.93
N GLU A 215 13.73 5.21 -9.13
CA GLU A 215 12.50 5.79 -9.68
C GLU A 215 11.29 5.38 -8.84
N ALA A 216 11.18 4.11 -8.46
CA ALA A 216 10.10 3.64 -7.58
C ALA A 216 10.10 4.34 -6.22
N TYR A 217 11.27 4.55 -5.63
CA TYR A 217 11.39 5.30 -4.39
C TYR A 217 10.97 6.76 -4.54
N ALA A 218 11.36 7.42 -5.64
CA ALA A 218 10.97 8.79 -5.92
C ALA A 218 9.44 8.91 -6.07
N ASN A 219 8.81 7.99 -6.80
CA ASN A 219 7.37 7.94 -7.00
C ASN A 219 6.61 7.67 -5.69
N ALA A 220 7.07 6.71 -4.88
CA ALA A 220 6.48 6.42 -3.57
C ALA A 220 6.62 7.60 -2.61
N ARG A 221 7.79 8.24 -2.59
CA ARG A 221 8.04 9.42 -1.77
C ARG A 221 7.15 10.61 -2.19
N GLN A 222 7.01 10.85 -3.48
CA GLN A 222 6.14 11.90 -3.99
C GLN A 222 4.68 11.64 -3.59
N LEU A 223 4.18 10.42 -3.77
CA LEU A 223 2.83 10.04 -3.41
C LEU A 223 2.61 10.15 -1.89
N ALA A 224 3.56 9.67 -1.07
CA ALA A 224 3.50 9.80 0.38
C ALA A 224 3.54 11.26 0.86
N TYR A 225 4.24 12.14 0.12
CA TYR A 225 4.30 13.57 0.38
C TYR A 225 2.98 14.29 0.06
N GLU A 226 2.31 13.87 -1.01
CA GLU A 226 1.06 14.48 -1.46
C GLU A 226 -0.19 13.90 -0.76
N LEU A 227 -0.13 12.66 -0.27
CA LEU A 227 -1.26 11.97 0.36
C LEU A 227 -2.00 12.81 1.42
N PRO A 228 -1.31 13.49 2.36
CA PRO A 228 -1.97 14.34 3.36
C PRO A 228 -2.73 15.53 2.77
N TYR A 229 -2.29 16.08 1.64
CA TYR A 229 -3.00 17.13 0.94
C TYR A 229 -4.35 16.64 0.40
N PHE A 230 -4.38 15.45 -0.22
CA PHE A 230 -5.63 14.84 -0.69
C PHE A 230 -6.60 14.55 0.46
N LEU A 231 -6.09 14.04 1.58
CA LEU A 231 -6.89 13.81 2.79
C LEU A 231 -7.50 15.10 3.34
N LYS A 232 -6.72 16.16 3.39
CA LYS A 232 -7.17 17.45 3.89
C LYS A 232 -8.20 18.13 2.97
N LYS A 233 -8.08 17.97 1.65
CA LYS A 233 -9.03 18.51 0.66
C LYS A 233 -10.33 17.70 0.58
N LYS A 234 -10.28 16.42 0.94
CA LYS A 234 -11.45 15.55 1.00
C LYS A 234 -12.23 15.81 2.31
N THR A 235 -12.98 16.90 2.33
CA THR A 235 -13.71 17.36 3.53
C THR A 235 -14.92 16.49 3.89
N ASP A 236 -15.50 15.82 2.90
CA ASP A 236 -16.64 14.93 3.05
C ASP A 236 -16.71 13.89 1.89
N SER A 237 -17.75 13.07 1.91
CA SER A 237 -17.94 12.00 0.91
C SER A 237 -18.30 12.50 -0.50
N SER A 238 -18.66 13.77 -0.68
CA SER A 238 -18.97 14.37 -1.97
C SER A 238 -17.74 14.78 -2.77
N VAL A 239 -16.62 14.97 -2.08
CA VAL A 239 -15.34 15.33 -2.70
C VAL A 239 -14.56 14.07 -3.07
N HIS A 240 -14.31 13.88 -4.35
CA HIS A 240 -13.58 12.73 -4.86
C HIS A 240 -12.09 13.03 -5.07
N VAL A 241 -11.25 12.05 -4.77
CA VAL A 241 -9.78 12.16 -4.95
C VAL A 241 -9.43 12.47 -6.40
N GLU A 242 -10.22 11.94 -7.33
CA GLU A 242 -10.07 12.13 -8.78
C GLU A 242 -10.26 13.60 -9.19
N ASP A 243 -11.20 14.31 -8.56
CA ASP A 243 -11.45 15.74 -8.82
C ASP A 243 -10.30 16.60 -8.29
N ILE A 244 -9.86 16.34 -7.06
CA ILE A 244 -8.68 17.00 -6.47
C ILE A 244 -7.45 16.79 -7.36
N TRP A 245 -7.28 15.57 -7.87
CA TRP A 245 -6.17 15.23 -8.78
C TRP A 245 -6.25 16.03 -10.09
N ALA A 246 -7.44 16.12 -10.69
CA ALA A 246 -7.65 16.84 -11.94
C ALA A 246 -7.32 18.34 -11.76
N GLU A 247 -7.81 18.97 -10.68
CA GLU A 247 -7.51 20.36 -10.32
C GLU A 247 -6.00 20.57 -10.13
N MET A 248 -5.35 19.68 -9.37
CA MET A 248 -3.90 19.75 -9.14
C MET A 248 -3.12 19.69 -10.47
N LYS A 249 -3.50 18.78 -11.37
CA LYS A 249 -2.85 18.63 -12.68
C LYS A 249 -3.11 19.82 -13.59
N GLU A 250 -4.26 20.44 -13.53
CA GLU A 250 -4.55 21.67 -14.26
C GLU A 250 -3.67 22.82 -13.80
N ILE A 251 -3.51 23.01 -12.49
CA ILE A 251 -2.61 24.03 -11.93
C ILE A 251 -1.17 23.77 -12.32
N GLU A 252 -0.69 22.51 -12.26
CA GLU A 252 0.68 22.15 -12.67
C GLU A 252 0.94 22.42 -14.15
N ALA A 253 -0.04 22.17 -15.01
CA ALA A 253 0.09 22.31 -16.46
C ALA A 253 -0.06 23.75 -16.97
N SER A 254 -1.08 24.46 -16.50
CA SER A 254 -1.51 25.75 -17.05
C SER A 254 -1.59 26.89 -16.04
N GLY A 255 -1.42 26.63 -14.74
CA GLY A 255 -1.44 27.64 -13.69
C GLY A 255 -0.27 28.62 -13.78
N GLY A 256 -0.50 29.86 -13.36
CA GLY A 256 0.57 30.86 -13.17
C GLY A 256 1.51 30.51 -12.01
N GLU A 257 2.67 31.14 -11.94
CA GLU A 257 3.67 30.90 -10.90
C GLU A 257 3.10 31.04 -9.48
N GLU A 258 2.23 32.00 -9.25
CA GLU A 258 1.58 32.25 -7.95
C GLU A 258 0.68 31.04 -7.56
N GLN A 259 -0.10 30.51 -8.51
CA GLN A 259 -0.96 29.32 -8.27
C GLN A 259 -0.13 28.06 -8.00
N LYS A 260 0.94 27.84 -8.75
CA LYS A 260 1.85 26.70 -8.54
C LYS A 260 2.55 26.79 -7.18
N GLN A 261 2.96 28.00 -6.79
CA GLN A 261 3.60 28.22 -5.50
C GLN A 261 2.61 28.05 -4.33
N ALA A 262 1.37 28.50 -4.49
CA ALA A 262 0.31 28.28 -3.51
C ALA A 262 0.01 26.79 -3.34
N LEU A 263 -0.13 26.03 -4.43
CA LEU A 263 -0.33 24.59 -4.40
C LEU A 263 0.81 23.86 -3.69
N ALA A 264 2.06 24.17 -4.05
CA ALA A 264 3.23 23.56 -3.42
C ALA A 264 3.27 23.84 -1.90
N SER A 265 2.88 25.06 -1.50
CA SER A 265 2.79 25.47 -0.09
C SER A 265 1.70 24.70 0.66
N GLU A 266 0.52 24.49 0.07
CA GLU A 266 -0.57 23.71 0.67
C GLU A 266 -0.17 22.24 0.85
N ILE A 267 0.48 21.64 -0.15
CA ILE A 267 0.98 20.26 -0.08
C ILE A 267 2.01 20.12 1.05
N GLU A 268 3.00 21.04 1.11
CA GLU A 268 4.01 20.99 2.18
C GLU A 268 3.40 21.18 3.57
N GLN A 269 2.46 22.09 3.71
CA GLN A 269 1.78 22.31 4.99
C GLN A 269 1.04 21.07 5.46
N ALA A 270 0.26 20.43 4.58
CA ALA A 270 -0.48 19.22 4.90
C ALA A 270 0.47 18.06 5.29
N TYR A 271 1.56 17.88 4.56
CA TYR A 271 2.59 16.90 4.88
C TYR A 271 3.22 17.12 6.25
N LEU A 272 3.61 18.38 6.58
CA LEU A 272 4.21 18.70 7.86
C LEU A 272 3.24 18.48 9.04
N GLU A 273 1.98 18.79 8.84
CA GLU A 273 0.92 18.52 9.85
C GLU A 273 0.82 17.04 10.15
N LYS A 274 0.75 16.20 9.11
CA LYS A 274 0.65 14.74 9.25
C LYS A 274 1.90 14.11 9.87
N GLU A 275 3.08 14.54 9.49
CA GLU A 275 4.34 14.07 10.10
C GLU A 275 4.43 14.43 11.59
N ILE A 276 3.93 15.60 11.98
CA ILE A 276 3.88 16.01 13.39
C ILE A 276 2.88 15.12 14.16
N GLU A 277 1.70 14.85 13.62
CA GLU A 277 0.70 13.97 14.18
C GLU A 277 1.27 12.55 14.41
N ARG A 278 1.84 11.94 13.39
CA ARG A 278 2.48 10.62 13.46
C ARG A 278 3.58 10.55 14.53
N MET A 279 4.32 11.63 14.71
CA MET A 279 5.34 11.68 15.75
C MET A 279 4.76 11.75 17.16
N TYR A 280 3.66 12.47 17.38
CA TYR A 280 2.95 12.46 18.65
C TYR A 280 2.33 11.09 18.97
N ASP A 281 1.69 10.47 18.01
CA ASP A 281 1.13 9.12 18.16
C ASP A 281 2.21 8.11 18.54
N ARG A 282 3.36 8.20 17.89
CA ARG A 282 4.50 7.35 18.21
C ARG A 282 5.00 7.56 19.64
N LEU A 283 5.16 8.80 20.07
CA LEU A 283 5.56 9.12 21.44
C LEU A 283 4.55 8.57 22.45
N ALA A 284 3.26 8.73 22.19
CA ALA A 284 2.20 8.23 23.05
C ALA A 284 2.22 6.68 23.16
N LYS A 285 2.46 5.97 22.05
CA LYS A 285 2.42 4.49 22.01
C LYS A 285 3.70 3.83 22.52
N THR A 286 4.87 4.44 22.31
CA THR A 286 6.16 3.82 22.65
C THR A 286 6.68 4.23 24.01
N GLY A 287 6.18 5.31 24.60
CA GLY A 287 6.69 5.89 25.85
C GLY A 287 8.16 6.31 25.79
N ARG A 288 8.76 6.28 24.62
CA ARG A 288 10.19 6.58 24.39
C ARG A 288 10.33 7.94 23.74
N ASP A 289 10.54 8.94 24.56
CA ASP A 289 11.12 10.20 24.10
C ASP A 289 12.60 9.96 23.81
N THR A 290 12.89 9.51 22.60
CA THR A 290 14.29 9.48 22.17
C THR A 290 14.66 10.89 21.72
N ALA A 291 15.87 11.35 22.07
CA ALA A 291 16.40 12.66 21.65
C ALA A 291 16.24 12.88 20.12
N ILE A 292 16.29 11.81 19.32
CA ILE A 292 16.09 11.80 17.87
C ILE A 292 14.66 12.22 17.50
N VAL A 293 13.65 11.70 18.19
CA VAL A 293 12.23 12.01 17.91
C VAL A 293 11.94 13.45 18.31
N SER A 294 12.43 13.89 19.48
CA SER A 294 12.27 15.27 19.95
C SER A 294 12.95 16.29 19.03
N ASP A 295 14.17 16.00 18.54
CA ASP A 295 14.88 16.86 17.60
C ASP A 295 14.14 16.95 16.24
N LYS A 296 13.70 15.81 15.68
CA LYS A 296 12.94 15.78 14.45
C LYS A 296 11.62 16.56 14.59
N LEU A 297 10.89 16.36 15.68
CA LEU A 297 9.65 17.10 15.97
C LEU A 297 9.89 18.61 16.05
N THR A 298 11.00 19.01 16.68
CA THR A 298 11.38 20.43 16.78
C THR A 298 11.65 21.02 15.40
N ARG A 299 12.37 20.33 14.54
CA ARG A 299 12.65 20.76 13.15
C ARG A 299 11.37 20.88 12.32
N LEU A 300 10.46 19.91 12.43
CA LEU A 300 9.16 19.95 11.73
C LEU A 300 8.30 21.14 12.20
N LYS A 301 8.24 21.39 13.51
CA LYS A 301 7.54 22.55 14.07
C LYS A 301 8.14 23.88 13.63
N GLN A 302 9.46 23.97 13.50
CA GLN A 302 10.15 25.16 12.99
C GLN A 302 9.84 25.40 11.52
N ARG A 303 9.80 24.35 10.68
CA ARG A 303 9.35 24.45 9.28
C ARG A 303 7.93 24.96 9.18
N LYS A 304 6.98 24.37 9.94
CA LYS A 304 5.58 24.81 9.97
C LYS A 304 5.42 26.29 10.40
N LYS A 305 6.28 26.83 11.29
CA LYS A 305 6.24 28.24 11.70
C LYS A 305 6.67 29.23 10.61
N LYS A 306 7.45 28.79 9.62
CA LYS A 306 7.88 29.65 8.50
C LYS A 306 6.75 29.96 7.51
N TRP A 307 5.64 29.24 7.60
CA TRP A 307 4.48 29.37 6.70
C TRP A 307 3.30 30.13 7.36
N LYS A 308 3.45 30.57 8.60
CA LYS A 308 2.54 31.49 9.28
C LYS A 308 3.08 32.92 9.20
#